data_136208b82cb6aaa2f914c04235fd2048
#
_entry.id   136208b82cb6aaa2f914c04235fd2048
#
_cell.length_a   1.000
_cell.length_b   1.000
_cell.length_c   1.000
_cell.angle_alpha   90.00
_cell.angle_beta   90.00
_cell.angle_gamma   90.00
#
_symmetry.space_group_name_H-M   'P 1'
#
loop_
_entity.id
_entity.type
_entity.pdbx_description
1 polymer ?
#
loop_
_entity_poly.entity_id
_entity_poly.type
_entity_poly.pdbx_seq_one_letter_code
_entity_poly.pdbx_strand_id
1 'polypeptide(L)'
;VFTAFFIGNIASGKSLATRYLASRGAWRIDLDDLAKSLYEPESEIVNDLACAFGMHILDEDGCIITSELARSAFSDSEHTELLNQIVHPHVKERLARMLVPPFCCAASGPSCSLAVVEISVPKSFVDVFDLADEIVAISAPEELRRERALSRGMQIQDFDARSQAQPSEDELCSLADYVIENVDDMAGLLSAIDAWAEHHDIALKEPSDASFRLQEIQDKLGAARERA
;
A
#
# COMPACT_ATOMS: atom_id res chain seq x y z
N VAL A 1 -8.36 0.96 18.02
CA VAL A 1 -7.30 0.87 17.00
C VAL A 1 -7.47 2.05 16.07
N PHE A 2 -6.46 2.89 15.93
CA PHE A 2 -6.46 3.95 14.91
C PHE A 2 -6.19 3.32 13.54
N THR A 3 -6.99 3.64 12.54
CA THR A 3 -6.88 3.08 11.19
C THR A 3 -6.50 4.17 10.20
N ALA A 4 -5.34 4.05 9.56
CA ALA A 4 -4.88 5.00 8.55
C ALA A 4 -4.73 4.33 7.18
N PHE A 5 -5.29 4.97 6.15
CA PHE A 5 -5.10 4.53 4.78
C PHE A 5 -3.99 5.34 4.14
N PHE A 6 -2.93 4.66 3.73
CA PHE A 6 -1.77 5.27 3.07
C PHE A 6 -1.94 5.19 1.56
N ILE A 7 -2.03 6.34 0.92
CA ILE A 7 -2.10 6.49 -0.53
C ILE A 7 -0.81 7.13 -1.07
N GLY A 8 -0.51 6.94 -2.34
CA GLY A 8 0.70 7.51 -2.93
C GLY A 8 0.99 6.94 -4.31
N ASN A 9 1.50 7.76 -5.18
CA ASN A 9 1.88 7.39 -6.54
C ASN A 9 3.10 6.46 -6.55
N ILE A 10 3.38 5.83 -7.69
CA ILE A 10 4.53 4.96 -7.88
C ILE A 10 5.82 5.65 -7.43
N ALA A 11 6.64 4.95 -6.67
CA ALA A 11 7.93 5.40 -6.12
C ALA A 11 7.86 6.63 -5.18
N SER A 12 6.68 7.02 -4.68
CA SER A 12 6.53 8.09 -3.68
C SER A 12 7.13 7.73 -2.30
N GLY A 13 7.30 6.45 -1.98
CA GLY A 13 7.77 5.97 -0.67
C GLY A 13 6.68 5.34 0.20
N LYS A 14 5.43 5.27 -0.27
CA LYS A 14 4.28 4.69 0.43
C LYS A 14 4.59 3.31 1.08
N SER A 15 5.10 2.36 0.29
CA SER A 15 5.42 1.01 0.79
C SER A 15 6.58 0.99 1.80
N LEU A 16 7.48 1.97 1.75
CA LEU A 16 8.51 2.14 2.77
C LEU A 16 7.87 2.62 4.08
N ALA A 17 6.99 3.62 4.02
CA ALA A 17 6.26 4.16 5.15
C ALA A 17 5.43 3.07 5.87
N THR A 18 4.63 2.31 5.14
CA THR A 18 3.77 1.27 5.73
C THR A 18 4.56 0.10 6.32
N ARG A 19 5.68 -0.31 5.68
CA ARG A 19 6.58 -1.32 6.23
C ARG A 19 7.33 -0.83 7.47
N TYR A 20 7.73 0.44 7.50
CA TYR A 20 8.31 1.04 8.68
C TYR A 20 7.32 0.98 9.85
N LEU A 21 6.09 1.45 9.68
CA LEU A 21 5.05 1.36 10.71
C LEU A 21 4.77 -0.08 11.15
N ALA A 22 4.76 -1.04 10.22
CA ALA A 22 4.64 -2.46 10.55
C ALA A 22 5.78 -2.95 11.43
N SER A 23 7.03 -2.55 11.14
CA SER A 23 8.19 -2.85 11.98
C SER A 23 8.11 -2.26 13.39
N ARG A 24 7.35 -1.16 13.53
CA ARG A 24 7.06 -0.45 14.77
C ARG A 24 5.79 -0.97 15.49
N GLY A 25 5.20 -2.06 15.00
CA GLY A 25 4.08 -2.77 15.64
C GLY A 25 2.70 -2.43 15.11
N ALA A 26 2.57 -1.68 14.01
CA ALA A 26 1.32 -1.50 13.31
C ALA A 26 0.87 -2.80 12.60
N TRP A 27 -0.43 -2.98 12.48
CA TRP A 27 -1.00 -4.01 11.61
C TRP A 27 -1.08 -3.49 10.19
N ARG A 28 -0.18 -3.97 9.31
CA ARG A 28 -0.16 -3.57 7.90
C ARG A 28 -1.04 -4.48 7.05
N ILE A 29 -1.88 -3.88 6.25
CA ILE A 29 -2.68 -4.51 5.20
C ILE A 29 -2.27 -3.87 3.87
N ASP A 30 -1.71 -4.67 2.97
CA ASP A 30 -1.40 -4.27 1.60
C ASP A 30 -2.52 -4.77 0.69
N LEU A 31 -3.23 -3.87 -0.01
CA LEU A 31 -4.38 -4.27 -0.83
C LEU A 31 -3.99 -5.10 -2.04
N ASP A 32 -2.77 -4.94 -2.58
CA ASP A 32 -2.28 -5.77 -3.68
C ASP A 32 -2.01 -7.20 -3.21
N ASP A 33 -1.47 -7.37 -1.99
CA ASP A 33 -1.26 -8.69 -1.38
C ASP A 33 -2.60 -9.29 -0.91
N LEU A 34 -3.51 -8.46 -0.40
CA LEU A 34 -4.85 -8.90 -0.03
C LEU A 34 -5.60 -9.44 -1.25
N ALA A 35 -5.55 -8.75 -2.40
CA ALA A 35 -6.14 -9.23 -3.65
C ALA A 35 -5.61 -10.61 -4.05
N LYS A 36 -4.27 -10.79 -4.02
CA LYS A 36 -3.66 -12.10 -4.33
C LYS A 36 -4.07 -13.19 -3.34
N SER A 37 -4.29 -12.85 -2.08
CA SER A 37 -4.73 -13.81 -1.05
C SER A 37 -6.16 -14.33 -1.26
N LEU A 38 -6.94 -13.69 -2.12
CA LEU A 38 -8.30 -14.11 -2.47
C LEU A 38 -8.35 -15.13 -3.62
N TYR A 39 -7.22 -15.40 -4.28
CA TYR A 39 -7.14 -16.32 -5.42
C TYR A 39 -7.04 -17.78 -4.96
N GLU A 40 -8.00 -18.21 -4.12
CA GLU A 40 -8.11 -19.60 -3.71
C GLU A 40 -8.73 -20.43 -4.86
N PRO A 41 -8.22 -21.65 -5.16
CA PRO A 41 -8.80 -22.51 -6.17
C PRO A 41 -10.31 -22.70 -6.00
N GLU A 42 -11.05 -22.76 -7.11
CA GLU A 42 -12.51 -22.93 -7.14
C GLU A 42 -13.33 -21.80 -6.48
N SER A 43 -12.68 -20.72 -6.00
CA SER A 43 -13.40 -19.56 -5.48
C SER A 43 -14.16 -18.82 -6.59
N GLU A 44 -15.20 -18.06 -6.22
CA GLU A 44 -16.00 -17.26 -7.16
C GLU A 44 -15.09 -16.30 -7.97
N ILE A 45 -14.17 -15.61 -7.32
CA ILE A 45 -13.26 -14.68 -7.98
C ILE A 45 -12.35 -15.37 -9.01
N VAL A 46 -11.85 -16.58 -8.72
CA VAL A 46 -11.00 -17.34 -9.67
C VAL A 46 -11.81 -17.79 -10.89
N ASN A 47 -13.06 -18.22 -10.67
CA ASN A 47 -13.96 -18.59 -11.75
C ASN A 47 -14.29 -17.39 -12.64
N ASP A 48 -14.60 -16.23 -12.07
CA ASP A 48 -14.89 -15.00 -12.80
C ASP A 48 -13.68 -14.52 -13.61
N LEU A 49 -12.47 -14.58 -13.02
CA LEU A 49 -11.23 -14.28 -13.72
C LEU A 49 -10.96 -15.24 -14.87
N ALA A 50 -11.20 -16.54 -14.69
CA ALA A 50 -11.03 -17.54 -15.75
C ALA A 50 -12.05 -17.36 -16.88
N CYS A 51 -13.29 -16.98 -16.56
CA CYS A 51 -14.31 -16.64 -17.56
C CYS A 51 -13.94 -15.38 -18.36
N ALA A 52 -13.36 -14.37 -17.70
CA ALA A 52 -13.01 -13.08 -18.30
C ALA A 52 -11.73 -13.14 -19.15
N PHE A 53 -10.68 -13.81 -18.64
CA PHE A 53 -9.35 -13.83 -19.23
C PHE A 53 -8.99 -15.14 -19.92
N GLY A 54 -9.77 -16.20 -19.71
CA GLY A 54 -9.56 -17.53 -20.31
C GLY A 54 -8.86 -18.50 -19.37
N MET A 55 -9.08 -19.80 -19.60
CA MET A 55 -8.57 -20.88 -18.74
C MET A 55 -7.05 -20.99 -18.67
N HIS A 56 -6.31 -20.35 -19.58
CA HIS A 56 -4.84 -20.37 -19.59
C HIS A 56 -4.20 -19.62 -18.40
N ILE A 57 -5.00 -18.85 -17.66
CA ILE A 57 -4.54 -18.20 -16.42
C ILE A 57 -4.53 -19.15 -15.23
N LEU A 58 -5.01 -20.40 -15.38
CA LEU A 58 -5.02 -21.42 -14.33
C LEU A 58 -3.97 -22.51 -14.63
N ASP A 59 -3.39 -23.04 -13.57
CA ASP A 59 -2.60 -24.26 -13.64
C ASP A 59 -3.46 -25.54 -13.57
N GLU A 60 -2.80 -26.72 -13.51
CA GLU A 60 -3.48 -28.02 -13.46
C GLU A 60 -4.26 -28.24 -12.15
N ASP A 61 -3.90 -27.53 -11.07
CA ASP A 61 -4.55 -27.57 -9.76
C ASP A 61 -5.63 -26.49 -9.60
N GLY A 62 -5.91 -25.69 -10.64
CA GLY A 62 -6.88 -24.60 -10.63
C GLY A 62 -6.43 -23.33 -9.92
N CYS A 63 -5.12 -23.20 -9.65
CA CYS A 63 -4.52 -22.01 -9.07
C CYS A 63 -4.23 -20.96 -10.14
N ILE A 64 -4.34 -19.66 -9.77
CA ILE A 64 -3.99 -18.57 -10.69
C ILE A 64 -2.48 -18.55 -10.97
N ILE A 65 -2.12 -18.63 -12.24
CA ILE A 65 -0.78 -18.34 -12.73
C ILE A 65 -0.65 -16.81 -12.84
N THR A 66 -0.11 -16.18 -11.80
CA THR A 66 -0.08 -14.72 -11.66
C THR A 66 0.57 -14.01 -12.86
N SER A 67 1.59 -14.61 -13.49
CA SER A 67 2.24 -14.05 -14.67
C SER A 67 1.33 -14.06 -15.90
N GLU A 68 0.52 -15.10 -16.09
CA GLU A 68 -0.42 -15.22 -17.20
C GLU A 68 -1.60 -14.26 -17.02
N LEU A 69 -2.15 -14.20 -15.80
CA LEU A 69 -3.18 -13.21 -15.47
C LEU A 69 -2.64 -11.78 -15.68
N ALA A 70 -1.46 -11.46 -15.19
CA ALA A 70 -0.86 -10.13 -15.36
C ALA A 70 -0.66 -9.78 -16.84
N ARG A 71 -0.16 -10.73 -17.65
CA ARG A 71 0.02 -10.53 -19.10
C ARG A 71 -1.30 -10.24 -19.81
N SER A 72 -2.36 -10.95 -19.45
CA SER A 72 -3.69 -10.76 -20.06
C SER A 72 -4.35 -9.47 -19.57
N ALA A 73 -4.33 -9.22 -18.27
CA ALA A 73 -5.02 -8.10 -17.64
C ALA A 73 -4.35 -6.73 -17.90
N PHE A 74 -3.04 -6.70 -18.12
CA PHE A 74 -2.30 -5.45 -18.42
C PHE A 74 -1.94 -5.30 -19.89
N SER A 75 -2.61 -6.03 -20.79
CA SER A 75 -2.44 -5.90 -22.24
C SER A 75 -2.91 -4.55 -22.77
N ASP A 76 -3.97 -4.00 -22.19
CA ASP A 76 -4.56 -2.71 -22.50
C ASP A 76 -5.42 -2.20 -21.33
N SER A 77 -5.99 -1.00 -21.49
CA SER A 77 -6.78 -0.35 -20.44
C SER A 77 -8.14 -1.04 -20.20
N GLU A 78 -8.76 -1.65 -21.22
CA GLU A 78 -10.06 -2.32 -21.07
C GLU A 78 -9.90 -3.59 -20.21
N HIS A 79 -8.86 -4.39 -20.47
CA HIS A 79 -8.56 -5.57 -19.66
C HIS A 79 -8.15 -5.22 -18.24
N THR A 80 -7.39 -4.12 -18.06
CA THR A 80 -7.06 -3.62 -16.71
C THR A 80 -8.31 -3.21 -15.94
N GLU A 81 -9.25 -2.52 -16.58
CA GLU A 81 -10.51 -2.15 -15.95
C GLU A 81 -11.37 -3.36 -15.63
N LEU A 82 -11.43 -4.35 -16.53
CA LEU A 82 -12.16 -5.61 -16.31
C LEU A 82 -11.59 -6.37 -15.09
N LEU A 83 -10.26 -6.47 -14.97
CA LEU A 83 -9.62 -7.04 -13.78
C LEU A 83 -10.07 -6.30 -12.50
N ASN A 84 -10.02 -4.96 -12.52
CA ASN A 84 -10.41 -4.14 -11.39
C ASN A 84 -11.87 -4.33 -11.01
N GLN A 85 -12.78 -4.41 -11.98
CA GLN A 85 -14.21 -4.64 -11.75
C GLN A 85 -14.49 -5.99 -11.10
N ILE A 86 -13.71 -7.02 -11.40
CA ILE A 86 -13.86 -8.34 -10.78
C ILE A 86 -13.21 -8.34 -9.38
N VAL A 87 -12.00 -7.83 -9.24
CA VAL A 87 -11.20 -8.00 -8.02
C VAL A 87 -11.57 -7.01 -6.91
N HIS A 88 -11.79 -5.73 -7.24
CA HIS A 88 -11.97 -4.69 -6.22
C HIS A 88 -13.16 -4.92 -5.29
N PRO A 89 -14.35 -5.38 -5.73
CA PRO A 89 -15.46 -5.65 -4.80
C PRO A 89 -15.10 -6.66 -3.72
N HIS A 90 -14.43 -7.75 -4.09
CA HIS A 90 -13.99 -8.77 -3.13
C HIS A 90 -12.93 -8.26 -2.15
N VAL A 91 -11.98 -7.43 -2.64
CA VAL A 91 -10.96 -6.78 -1.79
C VAL A 91 -11.62 -5.83 -0.79
N LYS A 92 -12.56 -4.99 -1.23
CA LYS A 92 -13.30 -4.05 -0.37
C LYS A 92 -14.09 -4.78 0.71
N GLU A 93 -14.81 -5.84 0.34
CA GLU A 93 -15.56 -6.65 1.28
C GLU A 93 -14.62 -7.31 2.31
N ARG A 94 -13.52 -7.89 1.85
CA ARG A 94 -12.52 -8.50 2.73
C ARG A 94 -11.89 -7.50 3.68
N LEU A 95 -11.51 -6.31 3.17
CA LEU A 95 -10.97 -5.21 3.98
C LEU A 95 -11.98 -4.78 5.05
N ALA A 96 -13.24 -4.56 4.68
CA ALA A 96 -14.28 -4.16 5.63
C ALA A 96 -14.45 -5.21 6.75
N ARG A 97 -14.47 -6.50 6.41
CA ARG A 97 -14.54 -7.59 7.40
C ARG A 97 -13.32 -7.66 8.32
N MET A 98 -12.14 -7.23 7.85
CA MET A 98 -10.92 -7.19 8.66
C MET A 98 -10.93 -6.02 9.64
N LEU A 99 -11.35 -4.84 9.18
CA LEU A 99 -11.31 -3.60 9.97
C LEU A 99 -12.51 -3.46 10.91
N VAL A 100 -13.68 -3.99 10.53
CA VAL A 100 -14.92 -3.92 11.33
C VAL A 100 -15.32 -5.32 11.75
N PRO A 101 -14.74 -5.88 12.81
CA PRO A 101 -15.10 -7.22 13.28
C PRO A 101 -16.56 -7.28 13.73
N PRO A 102 -17.29 -8.38 13.45
CA PRO A 102 -18.68 -8.51 13.84
C PRO A 102 -18.84 -8.45 15.37
N PHE A 103 -19.85 -7.73 15.85
CA PHE A 103 -20.13 -7.47 17.27
C PHE A 103 -20.23 -8.73 18.15
N CYS A 104 -20.47 -9.92 17.57
CA CYS A 104 -20.67 -11.17 18.32
C CYS A 104 -19.37 -11.94 18.61
N CYS A 105 -18.25 -11.52 18.03
CA CYS A 105 -16.96 -12.21 18.21
C CYS A 105 -16.07 -11.37 19.11
N ALA A 106 -15.96 -11.75 20.40
CA ALA A 106 -14.84 -11.36 21.25
C ALA A 106 -13.52 -12.00 20.75
N ALA A 107 -13.42 -12.25 19.44
CA ALA A 107 -12.21 -12.72 18.81
C ALA A 107 -11.22 -11.56 18.85
N SER A 108 -10.15 -11.75 19.59
CA SER A 108 -8.97 -10.90 19.65
C SER A 108 -8.59 -10.39 18.27
N GLY A 109 -9.00 -9.17 17.94
CA GLY A 109 -8.36 -8.41 16.87
C GLY A 109 -6.86 -8.31 17.17
N PRO A 110 -6.05 -7.96 16.20
CA PRO A 110 -4.62 -7.79 16.45
C PRO A 110 -4.43 -6.82 17.62
N SER A 111 -3.58 -7.19 18.59
CA SER A 111 -3.27 -6.36 19.77
C SER A 111 -2.31 -5.23 19.34
N CYS A 112 -2.80 -4.32 18.49
CA CYS A 112 -2.08 -3.16 18.00
C CYS A 112 -2.90 -1.90 18.22
N SER A 113 -2.22 -0.76 18.39
CA SER A 113 -2.84 0.55 18.49
C SER A 113 -3.13 1.18 17.11
N LEU A 114 -2.46 0.71 16.06
CA LEU A 114 -2.49 1.25 14.71
C LEU A 114 -2.69 0.14 13.67
N ALA A 115 -3.65 0.33 12.77
CA ALA A 115 -3.79 -0.41 11.53
C ALA A 115 -3.44 0.51 10.37
N VAL A 116 -2.61 0.03 9.42
CA VAL A 116 -2.23 0.79 8.22
C VAL A 116 -2.61 0.00 6.98
N VAL A 117 -3.38 0.63 6.10
CA VAL A 117 -3.81 0.03 4.82
C VAL A 117 -3.06 0.71 3.69
N GLU A 118 -2.32 -0.05 2.91
CA GLU A 118 -1.60 0.46 1.74
C GLU A 118 -2.47 0.34 0.50
N ILE A 119 -2.74 1.49 -0.18
CA ILE A 119 -3.60 1.59 -1.35
C ILE A 119 -2.81 2.14 -2.53
N SER A 120 -2.66 1.36 -3.60
CA SER A 120 -1.91 1.73 -4.81
C SER A 120 -2.76 2.46 -5.85
N VAL A 121 -4.09 2.26 -5.85
CA VAL A 121 -5.05 2.84 -6.79
C VAL A 121 -6.19 3.55 -6.03
N PRO A 122 -5.93 4.69 -5.38
CA PRO A 122 -6.85 5.29 -4.41
C PRO A 122 -8.21 5.65 -5.01
N LYS A 123 -8.29 6.10 -6.27
CA LYS A 123 -9.56 6.45 -6.93
C LYS A 123 -10.56 5.30 -6.97
N SER A 124 -10.09 4.05 -7.03
CA SER A 124 -10.94 2.86 -7.03
C SER A 124 -11.45 2.44 -5.65
N PHE A 125 -10.93 3.06 -4.59
CA PHE A 125 -11.23 2.70 -3.19
C PHE A 125 -11.79 3.86 -2.36
N VAL A 126 -12.17 4.98 -2.98
CA VAL A 126 -12.73 6.14 -2.29
C VAL A 126 -13.99 5.79 -1.48
N ASP A 127 -14.80 4.87 -1.97
CA ASP A 127 -16.03 4.39 -1.32
C ASP A 127 -15.81 3.61 -0.01
N VAL A 128 -14.58 3.22 0.30
CA VAL A 128 -14.22 2.58 1.57
C VAL A 128 -13.35 3.48 2.48
N PHE A 129 -13.13 4.73 2.11
CA PHE A 129 -12.35 5.67 2.92
C PHE A 129 -12.98 5.94 4.28
N ASP A 130 -14.31 5.82 4.40
CA ASP A 130 -15.04 5.92 5.68
C ASP A 130 -14.65 4.82 6.70
N LEU A 131 -13.89 3.79 6.29
CA LEU A 131 -13.34 2.79 7.21
C LEU A 131 -12.05 3.26 7.89
N ALA A 132 -11.45 4.34 7.44
CA ALA A 132 -10.24 4.94 8.03
C ALA A 132 -10.60 6.09 8.97
N ASP A 133 -9.80 6.26 10.01
CA ASP A 133 -9.81 7.48 10.83
C ASP A 133 -9.10 8.62 10.10
N GLU A 134 -8.14 8.31 9.21
CA GLU A 134 -7.41 9.29 8.42
C GLU A 134 -6.85 8.70 7.11
N ILE A 135 -6.87 9.50 6.07
CA ILE A 135 -6.22 9.21 4.78
C ILE A 135 -4.90 9.97 4.72
N VAL A 136 -3.80 9.26 4.60
CA VAL A 136 -2.45 9.83 4.57
C VAL A 136 -1.85 9.69 3.17
N ALA A 137 -1.54 10.80 2.51
CA ALA A 137 -0.83 10.77 1.24
C ALA A 137 0.68 10.87 1.45
N ILE A 138 1.44 9.96 0.81
CA ILE A 138 2.89 10.11 0.66
C ILE A 138 3.13 10.74 -0.71
N SER A 139 3.46 12.03 -0.70
CA SER A 139 3.69 12.86 -1.89
C SER A 139 5.18 12.98 -2.21
N ALA A 140 5.53 12.96 -3.49
CA ALA A 140 6.87 13.26 -3.96
C ALA A 140 6.83 13.77 -5.42
N PRO A 141 7.67 14.76 -5.80
CA PRO A 141 7.75 15.26 -7.16
C PRO A 141 8.01 14.14 -8.19
N GLU A 142 7.42 14.25 -9.38
CA GLU A 142 7.52 13.19 -10.40
C GLU A 142 8.97 12.89 -10.79
N GLU A 143 9.82 13.90 -10.90
CA GLU A 143 11.22 13.74 -11.25
C GLU A 143 11.93 12.86 -10.22
N LEU A 144 11.69 13.08 -8.94
CA LEU A 144 12.27 12.29 -7.84
C LEU A 144 11.71 10.87 -7.81
N ARG A 145 10.41 10.69 -8.07
CA ARG A 145 9.77 9.37 -8.18
C ARG A 145 10.35 8.57 -9.36
N ARG A 146 10.57 9.24 -10.50
CA ARG A 146 11.22 8.67 -11.70
C ARG A 146 12.64 8.20 -11.38
N GLU A 147 13.46 9.05 -10.78
CA GLU A 147 14.82 8.70 -10.36
C GLU A 147 14.84 7.49 -9.43
N ARG A 148 13.98 7.47 -8.42
CA ARG A 148 13.85 6.36 -7.47
C ARG A 148 13.39 5.06 -8.15
N ALA A 149 12.48 5.14 -9.12
CA ALA A 149 12.01 3.97 -9.87
C ALA A 149 13.13 3.39 -10.74
N LEU A 150 13.84 4.22 -11.48
CA LEU A 150 14.97 3.80 -12.34
C LEU A 150 16.12 3.22 -11.53
N SER A 151 16.46 3.80 -10.37
CA SER A 151 17.50 3.29 -9.48
C SER A 151 17.19 1.89 -8.92
N ARG A 152 15.90 1.51 -8.87
CA ARG A 152 15.42 0.17 -8.50
C ARG A 152 15.34 -0.81 -9.68
N GLY A 153 15.80 -0.40 -10.87
CA GLY A 153 15.83 -1.23 -12.07
C GLY A 153 14.55 -1.22 -12.91
N MET A 154 13.59 -0.33 -12.63
CA MET A 154 12.40 -0.17 -13.46
C MET A 154 12.79 0.45 -14.81
N GLN A 155 12.16 0.00 -15.90
CA GLN A 155 12.32 0.64 -17.20
C GLN A 155 11.54 1.95 -17.26
N ILE A 156 12.06 2.94 -17.99
CA ILE A 156 11.43 4.27 -18.09
C ILE A 156 10.01 4.19 -18.66
N GLN A 157 9.81 3.34 -19.67
CA GLN A 157 8.48 3.13 -20.30
C GLN A 157 7.45 2.59 -19.29
N ASP A 158 7.88 1.68 -18.40
CA ASP A 158 7.01 1.12 -17.35
C ASP A 158 6.64 2.16 -16.30
N PHE A 159 7.60 3.03 -15.94
CA PHE A 159 7.33 4.16 -15.05
C PHE A 159 6.32 5.14 -15.67
N ASP A 160 6.57 5.56 -16.93
CA ASP A 160 5.72 6.52 -17.61
C ASP A 160 4.29 5.99 -17.78
N ALA A 161 4.13 4.73 -18.19
CA ALA A 161 2.82 4.10 -18.33
C ALA A 161 2.05 4.05 -16.99
N ARG A 162 2.72 3.69 -15.89
CA ARG A 162 2.10 3.65 -14.56
C ARG A 162 1.81 5.04 -14.02
N SER A 163 2.71 6.01 -14.24
CA SER A 163 2.53 7.40 -13.79
C SER A 163 1.33 8.05 -14.50
N GLN A 164 1.15 7.79 -15.81
CA GLN A 164 0.00 8.28 -16.58
C GLN A 164 -1.34 7.68 -16.13
N ALA A 165 -1.35 6.44 -15.63
CA ALA A 165 -2.55 5.77 -15.12
C ALA A 165 -2.93 6.19 -13.69
N GLN A 166 -2.03 6.86 -12.97
CA GLN A 166 -2.24 7.32 -11.60
C GLN A 166 -2.79 8.76 -11.57
N PRO A 167 -3.41 9.18 -10.44
CA PRO A 167 -3.83 10.58 -10.27
C PRO A 167 -2.62 11.52 -10.31
N SER A 168 -2.84 12.77 -10.72
CA SER A 168 -1.86 13.82 -10.52
C SER A 168 -1.54 13.99 -9.03
N GLU A 169 -0.42 14.64 -8.71
CA GLU A 169 -0.04 14.87 -7.31
C GLU A 169 -1.08 15.72 -6.57
N ASP A 170 -1.61 16.76 -7.23
CA ASP A 170 -2.67 17.60 -6.67
C ASP A 170 -3.96 16.82 -6.42
N GLU A 171 -4.38 15.97 -7.36
CA GLU A 171 -5.53 15.09 -7.18
C GLU A 171 -5.31 14.09 -6.04
N LEU A 172 -4.11 13.50 -5.95
CA LEU A 172 -3.76 12.58 -4.86
C LEU A 172 -3.84 13.27 -3.50
N CYS A 173 -3.22 14.45 -3.36
CA CYS A 173 -3.24 15.23 -2.13
C CYS A 173 -4.66 15.68 -1.75
N SER A 174 -5.53 15.95 -2.74
CA SER A 174 -6.92 16.35 -2.49
C SER A 174 -7.79 15.22 -1.91
N LEU A 175 -7.36 13.96 -2.04
CA LEU A 175 -8.02 12.79 -1.45
C LEU A 175 -7.60 12.53 0.00
N ALA A 176 -6.56 13.21 0.49
CA ALA A 176 -5.96 12.93 1.79
C ALA A 176 -6.35 13.98 2.84
N ASP A 177 -6.45 13.52 4.08
CA ASP A 177 -6.60 14.38 5.25
C ASP A 177 -5.24 14.91 5.72
N TYR A 178 -4.18 14.11 5.52
CA TYR A 178 -2.81 14.45 5.90
C TYR A 178 -1.85 14.14 4.76
N VAL A 179 -0.87 15.04 4.51
CA VAL A 179 0.13 14.86 3.46
C VAL A 179 1.53 14.83 4.06
N ILE A 180 2.28 13.77 3.77
CA ILE A 180 3.69 13.65 4.09
C ILE A 180 4.49 13.83 2.80
N GLU A 181 5.23 14.92 2.71
CA GLU A 181 6.12 15.19 1.57
C GLU A 181 7.41 14.38 1.73
N ASN A 182 7.68 13.51 0.77
CA ASN A 182 8.91 12.70 0.72
C ASN A 182 9.87 13.25 -0.32
N VAL A 183 10.46 14.40 -0.02
CA VAL A 183 11.42 15.10 -0.87
C VAL A 183 12.87 14.84 -0.47
N ASP A 184 13.08 14.37 0.76
CA ASP A 184 14.37 14.08 1.34
C ASP A 184 14.80 12.60 1.15
N ASP A 185 15.78 12.18 1.93
CA ASP A 185 16.23 10.80 2.01
C ASP A 185 15.26 9.92 2.85
N MET A 186 15.68 8.67 3.07
CA MET A 186 14.90 7.73 3.87
C MET A 186 14.70 8.22 5.33
N ALA A 187 15.71 8.83 5.92
CA ALA A 187 15.64 9.30 7.30
C ALA A 187 14.60 10.42 7.47
N GLY A 188 14.56 11.35 6.51
CA GLY A 188 13.56 12.42 6.48
C GLY A 188 12.12 11.86 6.43
N LEU A 189 11.88 10.87 5.56
CA LEU A 189 10.56 10.21 5.50
C LEU A 189 10.20 9.52 6.82
N LEU A 190 11.14 8.75 7.43
CA LEU A 190 10.86 8.04 8.68
C LEU A 190 10.59 9.02 9.83
N SER A 191 11.34 10.13 9.90
CA SER A 191 11.10 11.20 10.88
C SER A 191 9.73 11.86 10.70
N ALA A 192 9.29 12.10 9.47
CA ALA A 192 7.97 12.66 9.21
C ALA A 192 6.84 11.69 9.61
N ILE A 193 7.05 10.39 9.42
CA ILE A 193 6.10 9.34 9.87
C ILE A 193 6.04 9.28 11.40
N ASP A 194 7.17 9.38 12.08
CA ASP A 194 7.20 9.40 13.55
C ASP A 194 6.49 10.65 14.09
N ALA A 195 6.70 11.82 13.48
CA ALA A 195 6.01 13.06 13.84
C ALA A 195 4.48 12.96 13.60
N TRP A 196 4.06 12.31 12.50
CA TRP A 196 2.65 12.03 12.24
C TRP A 196 2.05 11.11 13.32
N ALA A 197 2.74 10.04 13.71
CA ALA A 197 2.28 9.13 14.74
C ALA A 197 2.20 9.82 16.13
N GLU A 198 3.17 10.66 16.45
CA GLU A 198 3.17 11.49 17.65
C GLU A 198 1.97 12.47 17.68
N HIS A 199 1.64 13.09 16.55
CA HIS A 199 0.49 13.99 16.43
C HIS A 199 -0.84 13.31 16.81
N HIS A 200 -0.95 11.99 16.57
CA HIS A 200 -2.13 11.18 16.90
C HIS A 200 -2.00 10.42 18.23
N ASP A 201 -1.02 10.73 19.07
CA ASP A 201 -0.74 9.99 20.31
C ASP A 201 -0.57 8.47 20.12
N ILE A 202 -0.06 8.06 18.93
CA ILE A 202 0.17 6.65 18.60
C ILE A 202 1.53 6.21 19.12
N ALA A 203 1.53 5.33 20.11
CA ALA A 203 2.76 4.76 20.66
C ALA A 203 3.36 3.71 19.71
N LEU A 204 4.41 4.07 19.00
CA LEU A 204 5.18 3.17 18.16
C LEU A 204 6.24 2.42 19.00
N LYS A 205 6.42 1.11 18.71
CA LYS A 205 7.47 0.28 19.31
C LYS A 205 8.84 0.56 18.67
N GLU A 206 9.91 0.06 19.26
CA GLU A 206 11.20 0.00 18.57
C GLU A 206 11.12 -0.83 17.30
N PRO A 207 11.78 -0.44 16.21
CA PRO A 207 11.72 -1.18 14.95
C PRO A 207 12.15 -2.63 15.11
N SER A 208 11.35 -3.56 14.64
CA SER A 208 11.68 -5.00 14.65
C SER A 208 12.60 -5.39 13.49
N ASP A 209 12.54 -4.66 12.37
CA ASP A 209 13.39 -4.87 11.19
C ASP A 209 14.78 -4.25 11.39
N ALA A 210 15.83 -5.05 11.15
CA ALA A 210 17.22 -4.63 11.35
C ALA A 210 17.65 -3.47 10.42
N SER A 211 17.07 -3.36 9.22
CA SER A 211 17.36 -2.27 8.29
C SER A 211 16.92 -0.92 8.82
N PHE A 212 15.76 -0.84 9.45
CA PHE A 212 15.26 0.37 10.08
C PHE A 212 16.01 0.70 11.39
N ARG A 213 16.40 -0.32 12.16
CA ARG A 213 17.24 -0.11 13.37
C ARG A 213 18.60 0.48 13.04
N LEU A 214 19.24 0.04 11.97
CA LEU A 214 20.52 0.58 11.53
C LEU A 214 20.40 2.05 11.12
N GLN A 215 19.32 2.42 10.42
CA GLN A 215 19.06 3.81 10.05
C GLN A 215 18.91 4.69 11.30
N GLU A 216 18.10 4.27 12.26
CA GLU A 216 17.90 5.02 13.51
C GLU A 216 19.21 5.23 14.30
N ILE A 217 20.08 4.21 14.32
CA ILE A 217 21.41 4.32 14.97
C ILE A 217 22.29 5.33 14.23
N GLN A 218 22.28 5.34 12.89
CA GLN A 218 23.05 6.29 12.09
C GLN A 218 22.58 7.72 12.32
N ASP A 219 21.27 7.94 12.38
CA ASP A 219 20.67 9.26 12.63
C ASP A 219 21.03 9.79 14.03
N LYS A 220 20.93 8.94 15.06
CA LYS A 220 21.35 9.28 16.44
C LYS A 220 22.84 9.62 16.53
N LEU A 221 23.71 8.91 15.78
CA LEU A 221 25.14 9.18 15.70
C LEU A 221 25.45 10.48 14.93
N GLY A 222 24.72 10.77 13.86
CA GLY A 222 24.81 12.03 13.11
C GLY A 222 24.46 13.23 13.97
N ALA A 223 23.31 13.20 14.62
CA ALA A 223 22.84 14.26 15.51
C ALA A 223 23.75 14.48 16.73
N ALA A 224 24.43 13.44 17.22
CA ALA A 224 25.42 13.57 18.29
C ALA A 224 26.70 14.26 17.82
N ARG A 225 27.12 14.08 16.57
CA ARG A 225 28.30 14.74 15.97
C ARG A 225 28.06 16.23 15.68
N GLU A 226 26.83 16.62 15.34
CA GLU A 226 26.47 18.02 15.09
C GLU A 226 26.37 18.86 16.40
N ARG A 227 26.21 18.21 17.55
CA ARG A 227 26.12 18.85 18.88
C ARG A 227 27.45 18.91 19.61
N ALA A 228 28.50 18.28 19.09
CA ALA A 228 29.84 18.23 19.66
C ALA A 228 30.80 19.20 18.97
#